data_9e389c04495148ddee817abdf56f506d
#
_entry.id   9e389c04495148ddee817abdf56f506d
#
_cell.length_a   1.000
_cell.length_b   1.000
_cell.length_c   1.000
_cell.angle_alpha   90.00
_cell.angle_beta   90.00
_cell.angle_gamma   90.00
#
_symmetry.space_group_name_H-M   'P 1'
#
loop_
_entity.id
_entity.type
_entity.pdbx_description
1 polymer ?
#
loop_
_entity_poly.entity_id
_entity_poly.type
_entity_poly.pdbx_seq_one_letter_code
_entity_poly.pdbx_strand_id
1 'polypeptide(L)'
;MQLSLTHHVIRQKFVCLFSLALIVALWVLRCRGLILNIEPSSDSVMPGTTELDFYGFDIVNYYFYYYKDKFYDFPWVIRIAYMIIIASVMVGACVFLFLFRFVYCEMRSKYRHRLLMRRFHDSICNVLYDANDLSEYEIDSILGLNGVSLKKRVMHDLLGVLIDIHFELGENNINAHNRDIVYVLLGITQYINSSLVGRNYRNCIRILQTMRILDVTVQPGLMVRLVNSRHHSLRSLARVCYFMSNNSNPYELLNKDYLNEQFTPWDAINLHECMRLCKKRGRLMPSYMAILNELKEPLVKPYIIYGAGYWGTDDEVKQMAGFFDKDDARCRNAAYTVMGWRKCLSEEKTMMDRYWVENENSRSLIVRDVFEMHSGRAVDFYMEAYNKTASNDTKLQILYALKHYNKESAKVFNELQSKALPEQSILFKHVQNPLIVKQLTEKANERVLV
;
A
#
# COMPACT_ATOMS: atom_id res chain seq x y z
N MET A 1 8.94 -5.08 -3.45
CA MET A 1 7.51 -5.16 -3.82
C MET A 1 7.22 -6.09 -5.01
N GLN A 2 8.07 -6.21 -6.02
CA GLN A 2 7.93 -7.18 -7.13
C GLN A 2 8.03 -8.65 -6.70
N LEU A 3 8.83 -9.00 -5.70
CA LEU A 3 9.01 -10.38 -5.19
C LEU A 3 7.74 -10.97 -4.54
N SER A 4 6.90 -10.17 -3.90
CA SER A 4 5.65 -10.63 -3.27
C SER A 4 4.56 -10.96 -4.31
N LEU A 5 4.51 -10.23 -5.43
CA LEU A 5 3.56 -10.49 -6.52
C LEU A 5 3.87 -11.80 -7.27
N THR A 6 5.15 -12.12 -7.45
CA THR A 6 5.58 -13.37 -8.09
C THR A 6 5.26 -14.58 -7.22
N HIS A 7 5.42 -14.49 -5.90
CA HIS A 7 5.08 -15.57 -4.96
C HIS A 7 3.59 -15.93 -4.97
N HIS A 8 2.71 -14.95 -5.07
CA HIS A 8 1.25 -15.20 -5.06
C HIS A 8 0.75 -15.80 -6.39
N VAL A 9 1.33 -15.37 -7.50
CA VAL A 9 1.05 -15.95 -8.84
C VAL A 9 1.55 -17.38 -8.92
N ILE A 10 2.72 -17.67 -8.34
CA ILE A 10 3.29 -19.02 -8.25
C ILE A 10 2.38 -19.90 -7.38
N ARG A 11 1.91 -19.42 -6.23
CA ARG A 11 1.04 -20.19 -5.32
C ARG A 11 -0.30 -20.59 -5.94
N GLN A 12 -0.96 -19.68 -6.70
CA GLN A 12 -2.23 -20.01 -7.37
C GLN A 12 -2.05 -20.99 -8.53
N LYS A 13 -0.90 -20.89 -9.21
CA LYS A 13 -0.59 -21.80 -10.30
C LYS A 13 -0.17 -23.17 -9.78
N PHE A 14 0.42 -23.22 -8.57
CA PHE A 14 0.66 -24.49 -7.87
C PHE A 14 -0.64 -25.18 -7.48
N VAL A 15 -1.67 -24.44 -7.07
CA VAL A 15 -3.01 -24.99 -6.78
C VAL A 15 -3.66 -25.56 -8.05
N CYS A 16 -3.53 -24.90 -9.20
CA CYS A 16 -4.02 -25.45 -10.48
C CYS A 16 -3.24 -26.69 -10.92
N LEU A 17 -1.93 -26.74 -10.70
CA LEU A 17 -1.11 -27.93 -10.96
C LEU A 17 -1.47 -29.08 -10.04
N PHE A 18 -1.70 -28.79 -8.76
CA PHE A 18 -2.14 -29.79 -7.78
C PHE A 18 -3.54 -30.35 -8.09
N SER A 19 -4.47 -29.50 -8.53
CA SER A 19 -5.79 -29.95 -8.97
C SER A 19 -5.72 -30.76 -10.26
N LEU A 20 -4.81 -30.43 -11.20
CA LEU A 20 -4.59 -31.22 -12.41
C LEU A 20 -3.95 -32.57 -12.08
N ALA A 21 -2.97 -32.61 -11.17
CA ALA A 21 -2.39 -33.85 -10.68
C ALA A 21 -3.41 -34.72 -9.93
N LEU A 22 -4.32 -34.09 -9.18
CA LEU A 22 -5.43 -34.78 -8.50
C LEU A 22 -6.43 -35.36 -9.51
N ILE A 23 -6.75 -34.62 -10.58
CA ILE A 23 -7.61 -35.11 -11.68
C ILE A 23 -6.97 -36.30 -12.38
N VAL A 24 -5.67 -36.22 -12.66
CA VAL A 24 -4.91 -37.35 -13.26
C VAL A 24 -4.88 -38.55 -12.30
N ALA A 25 -4.68 -38.33 -11.00
CA ALA A 25 -4.72 -39.38 -10.00
C ALA A 25 -6.12 -40.01 -9.86
N LEU A 26 -7.17 -39.20 -9.90
CA LEU A 26 -8.56 -39.68 -9.90
C LEU A 26 -8.91 -40.43 -11.21
N TRP A 27 -8.37 -39.97 -12.34
CA TRP A 27 -8.51 -40.68 -13.61
C TRP A 27 -7.80 -42.04 -13.59
N VAL A 28 -6.60 -42.11 -13.03
CA VAL A 28 -5.83 -43.33 -12.80
C VAL A 28 -6.58 -44.29 -11.83
N LEU A 29 -7.20 -43.73 -10.75
CA LEU A 29 -8.03 -44.52 -9.82
C LEU A 29 -9.33 -45.02 -10.49
N ARG A 30 -9.91 -44.24 -11.38
CA ARG A 30 -11.10 -44.67 -12.15
C ARG A 30 -10.76 -45.71 -13.21
N CYS A 31 -9.57 -45.65 -13.82
CA CYS A 31 -9.04 -46.72 -14.67
C CYS A 31 -8.78 -48.01 -13.86
N ARG A 32 -8.43 -47.86 -12.57
CA ARG A 32 -8.26 -49.01 -11.65
C ARG A 32 -9.56 -49.81 -11.44
N GLY A 33 -10.71 -49.11 -11.35
CA GLY A 33 -12.03 -49.74 -11.28
C GLY A 33 -12.38 -50.54 -12.54
N LEU A 34 -11.94 -50.06 -13.72
CA LEU A 34 -12.10 -50.77 -15.00
C LEU A 34 -11.15 -51.93 -15.15
N ILE A 35 -9.97 -51.90 -14.51
CA ILE A 35 -8.94 -52.99 -14.56
C ILE A 35 -9.30 -54.14 -13.63
N LEU A 36 -10.02 -53.90 -12.53
CA LEU A 36 -10.37 -54.94 -11.54
C LEU A 36 -11.62 -55.73 -11.91
N ASN A 37 -12.43 -55.31 -12.88
CA ASN A 37 -13.68 -55.94 -13.24
C ASN A 37 -13.65 -56.71 -14.59
N ILE A 38 -12.47 -56.94 -15.18
CA ILE A 38 -12.37 -57.72 -16.41
C ILE A 38 -11.75 -59.08 -16.04
N GLU A 39 -12.60 -60.08 -15.83
CA GLU A 39 -12.18 -61.49 -15.89
C GLU A 39 -11.63 -61.77 -17.30
N PRO A 40 -10.50 -62.51 -17.42
CA PRO A 40 -9.99 -62.89 -18.74
C PRO A 40 -10.93 -63.86 -19.39
N SER A 41 -11.77 -63.40 -20.33
CA SER A 41 -12.45 -64.32 -21.26
C SER A 41 -11.39 -64.91 -22.19
N SER A 42 -11.09 -66.17 -21.97
CA SER A 42 -10.36 -67.03 -22.90
C SER A 42 -11.22 -67.20 -24.13
N ASP A 43 -10.97 -66.45 -25.16
CA ASP A 43 -11.26 -66.76 -26.58
C ASP A 43 -11.13 -65.43 -27.42
N SER A 44 -9.92 -65.10 -27.77
CA SER A 44 -9.67 -64.15 -28.88
C SER A 44 -9.01 -64.94 -30.02
N VAL A 45 -9.89 -65.48 -30.88
CA VAL A 45 -9.51 -65.91 -32.21
C VAL A 45 -8.96 -64.70 -32.99
N MET A 46 -7.72 -64.80 -33.46
CA MET A 46 -7.10 -63.81 -34.37
C MET A 46 -7.97 -63.72 -35.63
N PRO A 47 -8.49 -62.56 -36.00
CA PRO A 47 -9.06 -62.35 -37.34
C PRO A 47 -7.95 -62.36 -38.39
N GLY A 48 -8.17 -63.09 -39.47
CA GLY A 48 -7.24 -63.34 -40.55
C GLY A 48 -6.72 -62.06 -41.22
N THR A 49 -5.49 -62.15 -41.66
CA THR A 49 -4.74 -61.13 -42.40
C THR A 49 -5.45 -60.77 -43.70
N THR A 50 -6.20 -59.71 -43.71
CA THR A 50 -6.58 -58.96 -44.93
C THR A 50 -5.64 -57.74 -45.02
N GLU A 51 -5.15 -57.44 -46.24
CA GLU A 51 -4.23 -56.39 -46.55
C GLU A 51 -4.53 -55.08 -45.80
N LEU A 52 -3.57 -54.70 -44.95
CA LEU A 52 -3.66 -53.50 -44.12
C LEU A 52 -3.13 -52.32 -44.93
N ASP A 53 -4.06 -51.47 -45.40
CA ASP A 53 -3.74 -50.12 -45.83
C ASP A 53 -3.30 -49.33 -44.56
N PHE A 54 -1.99 -49.25 -44.34
CA PHE A 54 -1.39 -48.54 -43.19
C PHE A 54 -1.49 -47.02 -43.40
N TYR A 55 -2.62 -46.42 -43.08
CA TYR A 55 -2.65 -45.00 -42.73
C TYR A 55 -2.02 -44.86 -41.34
N GLY A 56 -1.19 -43.85 -41.13
CA GLY A 56 -0.35 -43.68 -39.95
C GLY A 56 -1.08 -43.75 -38.58
N PHE A 57 -2.41 -43.71 -38.55
CA PHE A 57 -3.24 -43.90 -37.35
C PHE A 57 -3.28 -45.38 -36.90
N ASP A 58 -3.18 -46.32 -37.82
CA ASP A 58 -3.22 -47.74 -37.48
C ASP A 58 -1.97 -48.24 -36.82
N ILE A 59 -0.82 -47.63 -37.14
CA ILE A 59 0.46 -47.91 -36.49
C ILE A 59 0.40 -47.54 -34.99
N VAL A 60 -0.16 -46.38 -34.67
CA VAL A 60 -0.28 -45.92 -33.28
C VAL A 60 -1.25 -46.85 -32.51
N ASN A 61 -2.36 -47.24 -33.10
CA ASN A 61 -3.32 -48.16 -32.52
C ASN A 61 -2.72 -49.54 -32.30
N TYR A 62 -1.95 -50.08 -33.25
CA TYR A 62 -1.25 -51.35 -33.16
C TYR A 62 -0.28 -51.34 -31.96
N TYR A 63 0.61 -50.35 -31.87
CA TYR A 63 1.53 -50.23 -30.75
C TYR A 63 0.79 -50.06 -29.42
N PHE A 64 -0.31 -49.33 -29.43
CA PHE A 64 -1.13 -49.15 -28.20
C PHE A 64 -1.69 -50.48 -27.71
N TYR A 65 -2.27 -51.33 -28.58
CA TYR A 65 -2.79 -52.67 -28.22
C TYR A 65 -1.66 -53.61 -27.82
N TYR A 66 -0.55 -53.59 -28.56
CA TYR A 66 0.65 -54.43 -28.23
C TYR A 66 1.20 -54.10 -26.85
N TYR A 67 1.39 -52.82 -26.51
CA TYR A 67 1.85 -52.43 -25.18
C TYR A 67 0.81 -52.65 -24.10
N LYS A 68 -0.47 -52.55 -24.42
CA LYS A 68 -1.57 -52.87 -23.49
C LYS A 68 -1.52 -54.32 -23.09
N ASP A 69 -1.42 -55.26 -24.02
CA ASP A 69 -1.37 -56.72 -23.72
C ASP A 69 -0.10 -57.03 -22.93
N LYS A 70 1.06 -56.55 -23.33
CA LYS A 70 2.28 -56.69 -22.56
C LYS A 70 2.21 -56.13 -21.14
N PHE A 71 1.48 -55.06 -20.94
CA PHE A 71 1.27 -54.46 -19.63
C PHE A 71 0.46 -55.39 -18.70
N TYR A 72 -0.49 -56.11 -19.24
CA TYR A 72 -1.29 -57.09 -18.46
C TYR A 72 -0.51 -58.35 -18.11
N ASP A 73 0.51 -58.71 -18.86
CA ASP A 73 1.39 -59.86 -18.56
C ASP A 73 2.34 -59.59 -17.39
N PHE A 74 2.58 -58.34 -17.02
CA PHE A 74 3.49 -57.99 -15.93
C PHE A 74 2.86 -58.25 -14.54
N PRO A 75 3.71 -58.66 -13.54
CA PRO A 75 3.30 -58.71 -12.15
C PRO A 75 2.74 -57.35 -11.67
N TRP A 76 1.78 -57.37 -10.77
CA TRP A 76 1.08 -56.18 -10.27
C TRP A 76 2.01 -55.06 -9.77
N VAL A 77 3.14 -55.41 -9.14
CA VAL A 77 4.15 -54.46 -8.64
C VAL A 77 4.77 -53.66 -9.79
N ILE A 78 5.10 -54.34 -10.91
CA ILE A 78 5.69 -53.72 -12.08
C ILE A 78 4.64 -52.79 -12.76
N ARG A 79 3.37 -53.19 -12.80
CA ARG A 79 2.28 -52.34 -13.33
C ARG A 79 2.15 -51.04 -12.53
N ILE A 80 2.23 -51.11 -11.18
CA ILE A 80 2.20 -49.90 -10.33
C ILE A 80 3.41 -49.01 -10.64
N ALA A 81 4.60 -49.58 -10.74
CA ALA A 81 5.81 -48.81 -11.05
C ALA A 81 5.68 -48.08 -12.42
N TYR A 82 5.18 -48.79 -13.44
CA TYR A 82 4.92 -48.16 -14.75
C TYR A 82 3.92 -47.04 -14.68
N MET A 83 2.81 -47.19 -13.94
CA MET A 83 1.82 -46.15 -13.75
C MET A 83 2.39 -44.90 -13.06
N ILE A 84 3.26 -45.10 -12.06
CA ILE A 84 3.95 -44.02 -11.37
C ILE A 84 4.89 -43.28 -12.34
N ILE A 85 5.64 -44.03 -13.15
CA ILE A 85 6.55 -43.44 -14.14
C ILE A 85 5.77 -42.62 -15.18
N ILE A 86 4.68 -43.15 -15.74
CA ILE A 86 3.82 -42.45 -16.68
C ILE A 86 3.23 -41.20 -16.07
N ALA A 87 2.72 -41.30 -14.84
CA ALA A 87 2.18 -40.14 -14.11
C ALA A 87 3.26 -39.06 -13.87
N SER A 88 4.47 -39.46 -13.51
CA SER A 88 5.60 -38.54 -13.33
C SER A 88 5.99 -37.84 -14.63
N VAL A 89 6.04 -38.56 -15.74
CA VAL A 89 6.34 -38.00 -17.06
C VAL A 89 5.23 -37.02 -17.49
N MET A 90 3.96 -37.38 -17.29
CA MET A 90 2.83 -36.48 -17.58
C MET A 90 2.87 -35.20 -16.77
N VAL A 91 3.13 -35.30 -15.45
CA VAL A 91 3.30 -34.12 -14.59
C VAL A 91 4.47 -33.26 -15.06
N GLY A 92 5.61 -33.90 -15.36
CA GLY A 92 6.79 -33.21 -15.89
C GLY A 92 6.50 -32.47 -17.20
N ALA A 93 5.82 -33.12 -18.14
CA ALA A 93 5.39 -32.49 -19.41
C ALA A 93 4.44 -31.31 -19.19
N CYS A 94 3.46 -31.44 -18.29
CA CYS A 94 2.57 -30.35 -17.93
C CYS A 94 3.30 -29.16 -17.31
N VAL A 95 4.24 -29.42 -16.41
CA VAL A 95 5.09 -28.35 -15.82
C VAL A 95 5.94 -27.68 -16.90
N PHE A 96 6.55 -28.46 -17.77
CA PHE A 96 7.37 -27.93 -18.88
C PHE A 96 6.54 -27.03 -19.82
N LEU A 97 5.36 -27.51 -20.28
CA LEU A 97 4.47 -26.72 -21.14
C LEU A 97 4.00 -25.44 -20.45
N PHE A 98 3.74 -25.53 -19.14
CA PHE A 98 3.37 -24.36 -18.35
C PHE A 98 4.51 -23.34 -18.26
N LEU A 99 5.73 -23.78 -17.97
CA LEU A 99 6.92 -22.91 -17.90
C LEU A 99 7.22 -22.29 -19.29
N PHE A 100 7.15 -23.10 -20.34
CA PHE A 100 7.33 -22.62 -21.71
C PHE A 100 6.31 -21.53 -22.07
N ARG A 101 5.01 -21.78 -21.77
CA ARG A 101 3.97 -20.79 -21.98
C ARG A 101 4.20 -19.52 -21.18
N PHE A 102 4.65 -19.64 -19.92
CA PHE A 102 4.95 -18.50 -19.05
C PHE A 102 6.09 -17.66 -19.64
N VAL A 103 7.22 -18.28 -19.96
CA VAL A 103 8.38 -17.59 -20.56
C VAL A 103 8.01 -16.94 -21.88
N TYR A 104 7.28 -17.66 -22.75
CA TYR A 104 6.81 -17.12 -24.03
C TYR A 104 5.91 -15.90 -23.85
N CYS A 105 4.95 -15.93 -22.93
CA CYS A 105 4.08 -14.80 -22.64
C CYS A 105 4.88 -13.60 -22.10
N GLU A 106 5.84 -13.83 -21.22
CA GLU A 106 6.73 -12.80 -20.68
C GLU A 106 7.61 -12.17 -21.76
N MET A 107 8.25 -12.98 -22.59
CA MET A 107 9.07 -12.50 -23.72
C MET A 107 8.23 -11.67 -24.70
N ARG A 108 7.01 -12.13 -25.01
CA ARG A 108 6.08 -11.41 -25.90
C ARG A 108 5.63 -10.08 -25.28
N SER A 109 5.40 -10.02 -23.98
CA SER A 109 5.06 -8.76 -23.28
C SER A 109 6.25 -7.79 -23.31
N LYS A 110 7.46 -8.27 -22.98
CA LYS A 110 8.68 -7.45 -23.05
C LYS A 110 9.00 -6.95 -24.47
N TYR A 111 8.70 -7.76 -25.49
CA TYR A 111 8.87 -7.35 -26.88
C TYR A 111 7.87 -6.24 -27.26
N ARG A 112 6.57 -6.39 -26.91
CA ARG A 112 5.56 -5.35 -27.14
C ARG A 112 5.88 -4.07 -26.39
N HIS A 113 6.30 -4.17 -25.14
CA HIS A 113 6.69 -3.01 -24.31
C HIS A 113 7.84 -2.24 -24.98
N ARG A 114 8.91 -2.93 -25.43
CA ARG A 114 10.01 -2.30 -26.17
C ARG A 114 9.57 -1.66 -27.49
N LEU A 115 8.62 -2.27 -28.20
CA LEU A 115 8.09 -1.71 -29.45
C LEU A 115 7.28 -0.45 -29.20
N LEU A 116 6.44 -0.43 -28.13
CA LEU A 116 5.68 0.73 -27.71
C LEU A 116 6.60 1.85 -27.21
N MET A 117 7.64 1.52 -26.43
CA MET A 117 8.67 2.48 -26.02
C MET A 117 9.30 3.17 -27.24
N ARG A 118 9.78 2.40 -28.22
CA ARG A 118 10.40 2.98 -29.44
C ARG A 118 9.44 3.87 -30.24
N ARG A 119 8.15 3.56 -30.20
CA ARG A 119 7.15 4.30 -30.97
C ARG A 119 6.67 5.57 -30.26
N PHE A 120 6.45 5.52 -28.99
CA PHE A 120 5.75 6.58 -28.26
C PHE A 120 6.63 7.35 -27.27
N HIS A 121 7.80 6.83 -26.89
CA HIS A 121 8.64 7.44 -25.87
C HIS A 121 8.98 8.89 -26.18
N ASP A 122 9.63 9.14 -27.31
CA ASP A 122 10.10 10.49 -27.64
C ASP A 122 8.95 11.47 -27.85
N SER A 123 7.87 11.01 -28.52
CA SER A 123 6.68 11.83 -28.72
C SER A 123 5.99 12.21 -27.41
N ILE A 124 5.82 11.24 -26.50
CA ILE A 124 5.20 11.50 -25.19
C ILE A 124 6.12 12.34 -24.31
N CYS A 125 7.42 12.07 -24.28
CA CYS A 125 8.37 12.87 -23.50
C CYS A 125 8.36 14.33 -23.94
N ASN A 126 8.38 14.60 -25.25
CA ASN A 126 8.35 15.95 -25.79
C ASN A 126 7.07 16.68 -25.38
N VAL A 127 5.90 16.04 -25.51
CA VAL A 127 4.61 16.61 -25.11
C VAL A 127 4.52 16.87 -23.62
N LEU A 128 5.00 15.95 -22.79
CA LEU A 128 4.92 16.08 -21.32
C LEU A 128 5.92 17.09 -20.76
N TYR A 129 7.07 17.26 -21.40
CA TYR A 129 8.11 18.20 -21.00
C TYR A 129 7.84 19.62 -21.49
N ASP A 130 6.96 19.80 -22.48
CA ASP A 130 6.64 21.13 -23.01
C ASP A 130 5.97 22.00 -21.93
N ALA A 131 6.54 23.18 -21.70
CA ALA A 131 6.02 24.15 -20.74
C ALA A 131 4.71 24.80 -21.21
N ASN A 132 4.41 24.75 -22.51
CA ASN A 132 3.20 25.32 -23.09
C ASN A 132 2.03 24.33 -22.99
N ASP A 133 0.84 24.85 -22.78
CA ASP A 133 -0.39 24.10 -22.83
C ASP A 133 -0.76 23.87 -24.31
N LEU A 134 -0.53 22.64 -24.79
CA LEU A 134 -0.80 22.24 -26.16
C LEU A 134 -2.30 21.92 -26.34
N SER A 135 -2.81 22.16 -27.53
CA SER A 135 -4.17 21.77 -27.90
C SER A 135 -4.28 20.26 -28.15
N GLU A 136 -5.47 19.69 -28.02
CA GLU A 136 -5.75 18.26 -28.28
C GLU A 136 -5.33 17.86 -29.70
N TYR A 137 -5.55 18.72 -30.69
CA TYR A 137 -5.18 18.49 -32.08
C TYR A 137 -3.66 18.43 -32.30
N GLU A 138 -2.92 19.32 -31.66
CA GLU A 138 -1.45 19.33 -31.74
C GLU A 138 -0.86 18.06 -31.11
N ILE A 139 -1.37 17.66 -29.94
CA ILE A 139 -0.93 16.44 -29.26
C ILE A 139 -1.27 15.19 -30.12
N ASP A 140 -2.48 15.10 -30.70
CA ASP A 140 -2.85 13.99 -31.57
C ASP A 140 -1.94 13.89 -32.81
N SER A 141 -1.58 15.04 -33.39
CA SER A 141 -0.63 15.11 -34.51
C SER A 141 0.77 14.62 -34.12
N ILE A 142 1.30 15.03 -32.94
CA ILE A 142 2.62 14.62 -32.45
C ILE A 142 2.63 13.12 -32.13
N LEU A 143 1.56 12.58 -31.53
CA LEU A 143 1.43 11.17 -31.20
C LEU A 143 1.15 10.28 -32.42
N GLY A 144 0.68 10.88 -33.53
CA GLY A 144 0.35 10.16 -34.78
C GLY A 144 -0.75 9.11 -34.61
N LEU A 145 -1.74 9.37 -33.75
CA LEU A 145 -2.82 8.43 -33.45
C LEU A 145 -3.92 8.45 -34.51
N ASN A 146 -4.16 9.61 -35.18
CA ASN A 146 -5.18 9.79 -36.22
C ASN A 146 -6.55 9.21 -35.84
N GLY A 147 -6.97 9.36 -34.59
CA GLY A 147 -8.25 8.87 -34.07
C GLY A 147 -8.33 7.33 -33.90
N VAL A 148 -7.23 6.58 -34.00
CA VAL A 148 -7.21 5.13 -33.83
C VAL A 148 -7.18 4.75 -32.35
N SER A 149 -8.28 4.14 -31.88
CA SER A 149 -8.31 3.61 -30.50
C SER A 149 -7.43 2.35 -30.34
N LEU A 150 -6.61 2.32 -29.30
CA LEU A 150 -5.73 1.20 -29.03
C LEU A 150 -6.49 -0.01 -28.43
N LYS A 151 -6.14 -1.24 -28.83
CA LYS A 151 -6.75 -2.46 -28.31
C LYS A 151 -6.47 -2.64 -26.81
N LYS A 152 -7.45 -3.14 -26.04
CA LYS A 152 -7.31 -3.37 -24.57
C LYS A 152 -6.06 -4.17 -24.16
N ARG A 153 -5.57 -5.10 -24.98
CA ARG A 153 -4.35 -5.88 -24.72
C ARG A 153 -3.08 -5.02 -24.76
N VAL A 154 -3.09 -3.99 -25.60
CA VAL A 154 -1.97 -3.05 -25.75
C VAL A 154 -1.97 -2.04 -24.62
N MET A 155 -3.14 -1.67 -24.11
CA MET A 155 -3.27 -0.72 -23.00
C MET A 155 -2.50 -1.11 -21.74
N HIS A 156 -2.48 -2.41 -21.41
CA HIS A 156 -1.72 -2.88 -20.26
C HIS A 156 -0.19 -2.65 -20.43
N ASP A 157 0.33 -2.91 -21.63
CA ASP A 157 1.77 -2.73 -21.90
C ASP A 157 2.09 -1.22 -22.04
N LEU A 158 1.15 -0.42 -22.56
CA LEU A 158 1.26 1.03 -22.66
C LEU A 158 1.29 1.72 -21.28
N LEU A 159 0.48 1.26 -20.33
CA LEU A 159 0.56 1.76 -18.95
C LEU A 159 1.96 1.54 -18.34
N GLY A 160 2.60 0.42 -18.66
CA GLY A 160 4.00 0.19 -18.26
C GLY A 160 4.95 1.23 -18.86
N VAL A 161 4.81 1.53 -20.14
CA VAL A 161 5.60 2.56 -20.83
C VAL A 161 5.42 3.93 -20.20
N LEU A 162 4.17 4.31 -19.89
CA LEU A 162 3.90 5.60 -19.24
C LEU A 162 4.47 5.70 -17.83
N ILE A 163 4.47 4.59 -17.09
CA ILE A 163 5.10 4.53 -15.77
C ILE A 163 6.62 4.76 -15.91
N ASP A 164 7.26 4.11 -16.88
CA ASP A 164 8.70 4.26 -17.10
C ASP A 164 9.04 5.71 -17.52
N ILE A 165 8.27 6.31 -18.43
CA ILE A 165 8.41 7.73 -18.81
C ILE A 165 8.20 8.67 -17.62
N HIS A 166 7.18 8.39 -16.79
CA HIS A 166 6.90 9.20 -15.60
C HIS A 166 8.07 9.20 -14.60
N PHE A 167 8.71 8.03 -14.40
CA PHE A 167 9.90 7.95 -13.55
C PHE A 167 11.14 8.60 -14.17
N GLU A 168 11.28 8.56 -15.49
CA GLU A 168 12.39 9.19 -16.21
C GLU A 168 12.32 10.70 -16.16
N LEU A 169 11.15 11.29 -16.44
CA LEU A 169 10.96 12.74 -16.41
C LEU A 169 10.90 13.32 -15.00
N GLY A 170 10.38 12.56 -14.03
CA GLY A 170 10.09 13.01 -12.68
C GLY A 170 8.84 13.89 -12.59
N GLU A 171 8.15 13.84 -11.45
CA GLU A 171 6.85 14.53 -11.26
C GLU A 171 6.89 16.05 -11.50
N ASN A 172 8.02 16.72 -11.20
CA ASN A 172 8.11 18.19 -11.24
C ASN A 172 8.25 18.74 -12.66
N ASN A 173 8.60 17.91 -13.63
CA ASN A 173 8.89 18.32 -15.01
C ASN A 173 7.75 17.98 -15.98
N ILE A 174 6.63 17.45 -15.47
CA ILE A 174 5.50 17.01 -16.28
C ILE A 174 4.44 18.11 -16.29
N ASN A 175 4.09 18.64 -17.48
CA ASN A 175 2.95 19.52 -17.65
C ASN A 175 1.64 18.75 -17.41
N ALA A 176 0.89 19.14 -16.38
CA ALA A 176 -0.35 18.46 -15.97
C ALA A 176 -1.45 18.55 -17.04
N HIS A 177 -1.56 19.70 -17.75
CA HIS A 177 -2.55 19.89 -18.81
C HIS A 177 -2.30 18.94 -19.98
N ASN A 178 -1.08 18.92 -20.51
CA ASN A 178 -0.70 18.07 -21.63
C ASN A 178 -0.82 16.59 -21.27
N ARG A 179 -0.44 16.22 -20.03
CA ARG A 179 -0.59 14.87 -19.50
C ARG A 179 -2.04 14.38 -19.54
N ASP A 180 -2.96 15.18 -19.05
CA ASP A 180 -4.37 14.81 -18.98
C ASP A 180 -4.97 14.61 -20.37
N ILE A 181 -4.59 15.45 -21.35
CA ILE A 181 -4.99 15.30 -22.76
C ILE A 181 -4.38 14.00 -23.35
N VAL A 182 -3.09 13.74 -23.14
CA VAL A 182 -2.45 12.49 -23.58
C VAL A 182 -3.19 11.26 -23.06
N TYR A 183 -3.62 11.27 -21.80
CA TYR A 183 -4.34 10.13 -21.20
C TYR A 183 -5.74 9.95 -21.81
N VAL A 184 -6.39 11.03 -22.19
CA VAL A 184 -7.70 10.96 -22.88
C VAL A 184 -7.51 10.42 -24.31
N LEU A 185 -6.59 10.98 -25.09
CA LEU A 185 -6.30 10.59 -26.47
C LEU A 185 -5.86 9.12 -26.58
N LEU A 186 -5.00 8.67 -25.69
CA LEU A 186 -4.57 7.27 -25.63
C LEU A 186 -5.66 6.32 -25.12
N GLY A 187 -6.82 6.83 -24.66
CA GLY A 187 -7.93 6.03 -24.12
C GLY A 187 -7.64 5.39 -22.75
N ILE A 188 -6.64 5.91 -22.02
CA ILE A 188 -6.18 5.36 -20.73
C ILE A 188 -7.25 5.55 -19.67
N THR A 189 -7.85 6.74 -19.60
CA THR A 189 -8.92 7.04 -18.64
C THR A 189 -10.10 6.09 -18.81
N GLN A 190 -10.52 5.80 -20.06
CA GLN A 190 -11.58 4.84 -20.35
C GLN A 190 -11.20 3.40 -19.98
N TYR A 191 -9.94 3.02 -20.24
CA TYR A 191 -9.44 1.70 -19.87
C TYR A 191 -9.40 1.52 -18.35
N ILE A 192 -8.92 2.50 -17.59
CA ILE A 192 -8.89 2.51 -16.13
C ILE A 192 -10.32 2.38 -15.58
N ASN A 193 -11.24 3.23 -16.03
CA ASN A 193 -12.64 3.19 -15.60
C ASN A 193 -13.29 1.82 -15.86
N SER A 194 -13.13 1.26 -17.05
CA SER A 194 -13.67 -0.06 -17.39
C SER A 194 -13.04 -1.19 -16.57
N SER A 195 -11.77 -1.07 -16.23
CA SER A 195 -11.04 -2.06 -15.44
C SER A 195 -11.42 -2.03 -13.95
N LEU A 196 -11.74 -0.85 -13.41
CA LEU A 196 -12.21 -0.69 -12.04
C LEU A 196 -13.63 -1.21 -11.81
N VAL A 197 -14.49 -1.20 -12.84
CA VAL A 197 -15.81 -1.81 -12.79
C VAL A 197 -15.73 -3.35 -12.68
N GLY A 198 -14.64 -3.96 -13.13
CA GLY A 198 -14.43 -5.40 -13.10
C GLY A 198 -14.47 -6.02 -11.69
N ARG A 199 -14.86 -7.29 -11.60
CA ARG A 199 -14.91 -8.04 -10.32
C ARG A 199 -13.54 -8.58 -9.85
N ASN A 200 -12.52 -8.54 -10.70
CA ASN A 200 -11.19 -9.07 -10.37
C ASN A 200 -10.43 -8.09 -9.47
N TYR A 201 -10.43 -8.35 -8.15
CA TYR A 201 -9.80 -7.49 -7.15
C TYR A 201 -8.29 -7.26 -7.39
N ARG A 202 -7.56 -8.26 -7.94
CA ARG A 202 -6.13 -8.13 -8.24
C ARG A 202 -5.86 -7.14 -9.36
N ASN A 203 -6.73 -7.15 -10.37
CA ASN A 203 -6.65 -6.18 -11.46
C ASN A 203 -6.98 -4.79 -10.93
N CYS A 204 -8.00 -4.64 -10.09
CA CYS A 204 -8.32 -3.37 -9.45
C CYS A 204 -7.15 -2.82 -8.64
N ILE A 205 -6.46 -3.65 -7.82
CA ILE A 205 -5.27 -3.22 -7.07
C ILE A 205 -4.18 -2.70 -8.02
N ARG A 206 -3.89 -3.43 -9.10
CA ARG A 206 -2.87 -3.00 -10.08
C ARG A 206 -3.24 -1.67 -10.72
N ILE A 207 -4.48 -1.51 -11.16
CA ILE A 207 -4.96 -0.27 -11.77
C ILE A 207 -4.90 0.90 -10.78
N LEU A 208 -5.31 0.71 -9.51
CA LEU A 208 -5.22 1.75 -8.49
C LEU A 208 -3.75 2.15 -8.19
N GLN A 209 -2.82 1.18 -8.18
CA GLN A 209 -1.40 1.48 -8.05
C GLN A 209 -0.88 2.31 -9.23
N THR A 210 -1.29 1.96 -10.45
CA THR A 210 -0.95 2.71 -11.67
C THR A 210 -1.52 4.13 -11.61
N MET A 211 -2.78 4.29 -11.22
CA MET A 211 -3.41 5.60 -11.04
C MET A 211 -2.63 6.49 -10.07
N ARG A 212 -2.18 5.93 -8.95
CA ARG A 212 -1.41 6.68 -7.95
C ARG A 212 -0.08 7.17 -8.50
N ILE A 213 0.59 6.35 -9.33
CA ILE A 213 1.88 6.73 -9.96
C ILE A 213 1.65 7.80 -11.03
N LEU A 214 0.71 7.57 -11.94
CA LEU A 214 0.45 8.44 -13.08
C LEU A 214 -0.42 9.66 -12.77
N ASP A 215 -0.89 9.79 -11.54
CA ASP A 215 -1.79 10.88 -11.11
C ASP A 215 -3.07 11.01 -11.96
N VAL A 216 -3.65 9.87 -12.34
CA VAL A 216 -4.89 9.86 -13.14
C VAL A 216 -6.08 10.07 -12.23
N THR A 217 -6.91 11.07 -12.55
CA THR A 217 -8.17 11.30 -11.85
C THR A 217 -9.27 10.36 -12.35
N VAL A 218 -10.03 9.79 -11.43
CA VAL A 218 -11.15 8.90 -11.73
C VAL A 218 -12.41 9.44 -11.07
N GLN A 219 -13.57 9.16 -11.70
CA GLN A 219 -14.85 9.60 -11.15
C GLN A 219 -15.05 9.04 -9.73
N PRO A 220 -15.37 9.90 -8.73
CA PRO A 220 -15.54 9.48 -7.34
C PRO A 220 -16.56 8.34 -7.16
N GLY A 221 -17.62 8.30 -7.95
CA GLY A 221 -18.65 7.27 -7.91
C GLY A 221 -18.14 5.85 -8.16
N LEU A 222 -17.11 5.68 -9.00
CA LEU A 222 -16.49 4.37 -9.25
C LEU A 222 -15.67 3.88 -8.05
N MET A 223 -15.13 4.80 -7.26
CA MET A 223 -14.29 4.49 -6.11
C MET A 223 -15.10 4.05 -4.88
N VAL A 224 -16.35 4.53 -4.71
CA VAL A 224 -17.21 4.23 -3.55
C VAL A 224 -17.34 2.73 -3.30
N ARG A 225 -17.53 1.93 -4.36
CA ARG A 225 -17.62 0.47 -4.23
C ARG A 225 -16.31 -0.16 -3.76
N LEU A 226 -15.17 0.37 -4.21
CA LEU A 226 -13.84 -0.17 -3.91
C LEU A 226 -13.38 0.21 -2.50
N VAL A 227 -13.77 1.39 -2.02
CA VAL A 227 -13.51 1.90 -0.67
C VAL A 227 -14.14 1.00 0.39
N ASN A 228 -15.28 0.38 0.09
CA ASN A 228 -16.01 -0.54 0.97
C ASN A 228 -15.78 -2.02 0.62
N SER A 229 -14.70 -2.34 -0.10
CA SER A 229 -14.38 -3.71 -0.48
C SER A 229 -14.08 -4.60 0.73
N ARG A 230 -14.50 -5.87 0.67
CA ARG A 230 -14.17 -6.89 1.69
C ARG A 230 -12.66 -7.19 1.76
N HIS A 231 -11.93 -6.97 0.66
CA HIS A 231 -10.49 -7.18 0.60
C HIS A 231 -9.75 -5.99 1.20
N HIS A 232 -9.09 -6.17 2.35
CA HIS A 232 -8.38 -5.11 3.07
C HIS A 232 -7.39 -4.32 2.18
N SER A 233 -6.52 -5.01 1.43
CA SER A 233 -5.53 -4.35 0.56
C SER A 233 -6.17 -3.49 -0.55
N LEU A 234 -7.32 -3.94 -1.12
CA LEU A 234 -8.03 -3.17 -2.12
C LEU A 234 -8.71 -1.96 -1.48
N ARG A 235 -9.35 -2.13 -0.33
CA ARG A 235 -10.03 -1.08 0.42
C ARG A 235 -9.07 0.04 0.83
N SER A 236 -7.93 -0.30 1.47
CA SER A 236 -6.92 0.67 1.88
C SER A 236 -6.38 1.47 0.69
N LEU A 237 -6.01 0.80 -0.40
CA LEU A 237 -5.51 1.47 -1.59
C LEU A 237 -6.58 2.34 -2.28
N ALA A 238 -7.85 1.88 -2.30
CA ALA A 238 -8.94 2.64 -2.86
C ALA A 238 -9.21 3.93 -2.06
N ARG A 239 -9.11 3.89 -0.72
CA ARG A 239 -9.19 5.08 0.14
C ARG A 239 -8.10 6.08 -0.20
N VAL A 240 -6.85 5.62 -0.32
CA VAL A 240 -5.71 6.46 -0.75
C VAL A 240 -5.99 7.13 -2.09
N CYS A 241 -6.41 6.36 -3.10
CA CYS A 241 -6.71 6.91 -4.43
C CYS A 241 -7.91 7.87 -4.40
N TYR A 242 -8.90 7.63 -3.55
CA TYR A 242 -10.03 8.54 -3.37
C TYR A 242 -9.56 9.89 -2.80
N PHE A 243 -8.76 9.89 -1.74
CA PHE A 243 -8.19 11.09 -1.16
C PHE A 243 -7.36 11.88 -2.17
N MET A 244 -6.61 11.19 -3.03
CA MET A 244 -5.79 11.84 -4.06
C MET A 244 -6.61 12.38 -5.24
N SER A 245 -7.72 11.76 -5.60
CA SER A 245 -8.53 12.15 -6.77
C SER A 245 -9.57 13.22 -6.48
N ASN A 246 -9.99 13.40 -5.22
CA ASN A 246 -10.95 14.43 -4.86
C ASN A 246 -10.26 15.75 -4.55
N ASN A 247 -10.28 16.67 -5.53
CA ASN A 247 -9.60 17.97 -5.42
C ASN A 247 -10.34 18.98 -4.54
N SER A 248 -11.66 18.83 -4.35
CA SER A 248 -12.48 19.81 -3.61
C SER A 248 -12.52 19.51 -2.11
N ASN A 249 -12.69 18.26 -1.75
CA ASN A 249 -12.71 17.81 -0.35
C ASN A 249 -12.18 16.38 -0.22
N PRO A 250 -10.86 16.19 -0.06
CA PRO A 250 -10.27 14.85 0.07
C PRO A 250 -10.76 14.11 1.31
N TYR A 251 -11.30 14.81 2.31
CA TYR A 251 -11.83 14.20 3.55
C TYR A 251 -13.33 13.88 3.49
N GLU A 252 -13.99 14.13 2.36
CA GLU A 252 -15.43 13.85 2.21
C GLU A 252 -15.77 12.38 2.57
N LEU A 253 -14.85 11.45 2.27
CA LEU A 253 -15.00 10.05 2.59
C LEU A 253 -15.10 9.79 4.10
N LEU A 254 -14.44 10.60 4.94
CA LEU A 254 -14.44 10.45 6.38
C LEU A 254 -15.76 10.93 7.02
N ASN A 255 -16.49 11.82 6.35
CA ASN A 255 -17.76 12.38 6.83
C ASN A 255 -18.98 11.54 6.45
N LYS A 256 -18.85 10.67 5.45
CA LYS A 256 -19.93 9.83 4.96
C LYS A 256 -19.94 8.49 5.68
N ASP A 257 -21.12 7.93 5.92
CA ASP A 257 -21.32 6.59 6.51
C ASP A 257 -20.73 5.44 5.64
N TYR A 258 -19.88 5.79 4.67
CA TYR A 258 -19.18 4.85 3.79
C TYR A 258 -18.08 4.06 4.48
N LEU A 259 -17.58 4.52 5.63
CA LEU A 259 -16.58 3.80 6.40
C LEU A 259 -17.28 2.89 7.42
N ASN A 260 -17.84 1.78 6.94
CA ASN A 260 -18.41 0.74 7.80
C ASN A 260 -17.39 0.05 8.70
N GLU A 261 -16.11 0.36 8.56
CA GLU A 261 -15.01 -0.22 9.32
C GLU A 261 -14.19 0.87 9.99
N GLN A 262 -13.67 0.54 11.15
CA GLN A 262 -12.84 1.43 11.94
C GLN A 262 -11.65 1.96 11.12
N PHE A 263 -11.38 3.24 11.29
CA PHE A 263 -10.18 3.89 10.77
C PHE A 263 -8.95 3.31 11.50
N THR A 264 -7.99 2.86 10.76
CA THR A 264 -6.79 2.21 11.30
C THR A 264 -5.59 3.16 11.31
N PRO A 265 -4.53 2.90 12.13
CA PRO A 265 -3.29 3.65 12.04
C PRO A 265 -2.67 3.65 10.64
N TRP A 266 -2.82 2.57 9.86
CA TRP A 266 -2.39 2.49 8.47
C TRP A 266 -3.15 3.46 7.56
N ASP A 267 -4.44 3.65 7.79
CA ASP A 267 -5.24 4.64 7.06
C ASP A 267 -4.75 6.06 7.37
N ALA A 268 -4.36 6.33 8.64
CA ALA A 268 -3.77 7.60 9.04
C ALA A 268 -2.43 7.89 8.34
N ILE A 269 -1.52 6.92 8.32
CA ILE A 269 -0.23 7.03 7.62
C ILE A 269 -0.45 7.27 6.11
N ASN A 270 -1.35 6.52 5.50
CA ASN A 270 -1.69 6.69 4.10
C ASN A 270 -2.31 8.07 3.80
N LEU A 271 -3.19 8.56 4.68
CA LEU A 271 -3.79 9.87 4.57
C LEU A 271 -2.74 10.98 4.65
N HIS A 272 -1.82 10.88 5.62
CA HIS A 272 -0.71 11.82 5.77
C HIS A 272 0.17 11.85 4.51
N GLU A 273 0.54 10.69 3.98
CA GLU A 273 1.33 10.59 2.74
C GLU A 273 0.58 11.17 1.53
N CYS A 274 -0.73 10.95 1.44
CA CYS A 274 -1.56 11.58 0.40
C CYS A 274 -1.52 13.11 0.50
N MET A 275 -1.65 13.66 1.71
CA MET A 275 -1.59 15.12 1.92
C MET A 275 -0.23 15.68 1.56
N ARG A 276 0.85 14.98 1.93
CA ARG A 276 2.21 15.34 1.54
C ARG A 276 2.39 15.41 0.02
N LEU A 277 1.87 14.41 -0.70
CA LEU A 277 1.91 14.38 -2.17
C LEU A 277 1.03 15.47 -2.78
N CYS A 278 -0.17 15.71 -2.25
CA CYS A 278 -1.04 16.79 -2.72
C CYS A 278 -0.36 18.15 -2.58
N LYS A 279 0.28 18.43 -1.44
CA LYS A 279 1.03 19.67 -1.24
C LYS A 279 2.22 19.79 -2.19
N LYS A 280 2.98 18.70 -2.37
CA LYS A 280 4.12 18.66 -3.32
C LYS A 280 3.68 18.98 -4.76
N ARG A 281 2.46 18.57 -5.13
CA ARG A 281 1.86 18.81 -6.44
C ARG A 281 1.16 20.18 -6.55
N GLY A 282 1.30 21.05 -5.54
CA GLY A 282 0.70 22.37 -5.53
C GLY A 282 -0.83 22.40 -5.43
N ARG A 283 -1.47 21.29 -5.03
CA ARG A 283 -2.91 21.24 -4.82
C ARG A 283 -3.32 22.05 -3.59
N LEU A 284 -4.49 22.68 -3.67
CA LEU A 284 -5.06 23.40 -2.52
C LEU A 284 -5.30 22.43 -1.36
N MET A 285 -4.82 22.82 -0.17
CA MET A 285 -5.10 22.07 1.04
C MET A 285 -6.50 22.43 1.58
N PRO A 286 -7.27 21.47 2.07
CA PRO A 286 -8.59 21.74 2.62
C PRO A 286 -8.50 22.48 3.95
N SER A 287 -9.58 23.16 4.36
CA SER A 287 -9.68 23.71 5.71
C SER A 287 -9.86 22.61 6.73
N TYR A 288 -8.89 22.45 7.64
CA TYR A 288 -8.90 21.41 8.67
C TYR A 288 -9.98 21.67 9.73
N MET A 289 -10.25 22.96 10.04
CA MET A 289 -11.31 23.30 10.99
C MET A 289 -12.70 22.99 10.45
N ALA A 290 -12.96 23.25 9.17
CA ALA A 290 -14.21 22.87 8.54
C ALA A 290 -14.44 21.35 8.61
N ILE A 291 -13.40 20.56 8.32
CA ILE A 291 -13.45 19.10 8.42
C ILE A 291 -13.74 18.64 9.84
N LEU A 292 -13.02 19.18 10.84
CA LEU A 292 -13.18 18.79 12.25
C LEU A 292 -14.57 19.09 12.79
N ASN A 293 -15.20 20.17 12.30
CA ASN A 293 -16.57 20.53 12.71
C ASN A 293 -17.62 19.59 12.11
N GLU A 294 -17.40 19.09 10.90
CA GLU A 294 -18.31 18.16 10.21
C GLU A 294 -18.08 16.69 10.62
N LEU A 295 -16.88 16.35 11.08
CA LEU A 295 -16.45 14.99 11.30
C LEU A 295 -17.19 14.35 12.50
N LYS A 296 -17.94 13.29 12.26
CA LYS A 296 -18.70 12.54 13.28
C LYS A 296 -17.84 11.51 14.01
N GLU A 297 -16.87 10.90 13.30
CA GLU A 297 -16.06 9.78 13.81
C GLU A 297 -14.97 10.27 14.78
N PRO A 298 -15.07 9.95 16.10
CA PRO A 298 -14.13 10.47 17.10
C PRO A 298 -12.71 9.88 16.95
N LEU A 299 -12.58 8.67 16.38
CA LEU A 299 -11.28 8.01 16.21
C LEU A 299 -10.40 8.72 15.18
N VAL A 300 -10.99 9.41 14.22
CA VAL A 300 -10.28 10.09 13.14
C VAL A 300 -9.84 11.50 13.53
N LYS A 301 -10.58 12.18 14.44
CA LYS A 301 -10.31 13.57 14.83
C LYS A 301 -8.86 13.85 15.23
N PRO A 302 -8.19 13.04 16.08
CA PRO A 302 -6.78 13.29 16.43
C PRO A 302 -5.86 13.35 15.21
N TYR A 303 -6.08 12.49 14.21
CA TYR A 303 -5.24 12.47 12.99
C TYR A 303 -5.46 13.70 12.12
N ILE A 304 -6.68 14.24 12.07
CA ILE A 304 -6.96 15.49 11.37
C ILE A 304 -6.33 16.68 12.10
N ILE A 305 -6.33 16.68 13.44
CA ILE A 305 -5.63 17.68 14.25
C ILE A 305 -4.13 17.67 13.95
N TYR A 306 -3.49 16.48 13.91
CA TYR A 306 -2.09 16.37 13.48
C TYR A 306 -1.88 16.87 12.05
N GLY A 307 -2.82 16.56 11.13
CA GLY A 307 -2.79 17.07 9.76
C GLY A 307 -2.79 18.60 9.71
N ALA A 308 -3.62 19.26 10.54
CA ALA A 308 -3.62 20.70 10.68
C ALA A 308 -2.27 21.25 11.17
N GLY A 309 -1.62 20.55 12.10
CA GLY A 309 -0.27 20.89 12.56
C GLY A 309 0.76 20.87 11.43
N TYR A 310 0.68 19.91 10.51
CA TYR A 310 1.62 19.80 9.37
C TYR A 310 1.32 20.76 8.22
N TRP A 311 0.04 20.93 7.89
CA TRP A 311 -0.36 21.52 6.62
C TRP A 311 -1.28 22.73 6.78
N GLY A 312 -1.89 22.93 7.96
CA GLY A 312 -2.83 24.00 8.24
C GLY A 312 -2.15 25.38 8.34
N THR A 313 -2.98 26.41 8.23
CA THR A 313 -2.57 27.80 8.45
C THR A 313 -2.33 28.07 9.94
N ASP A 314 -1.59 29.14 10.26
CA ASP A 314 -1.33 29.50 11.65
C ASP A 314 -2.61 29.84 12.43
N ASP A 315 -3.60 30.40 11.72
CA ASP A 315 -4.92 30.71 12.32
C ASP A 315 -5.72 29.44 12.63
N GLU A 316 -5.69 28.44 11.74
CA GLU A 316 -6.31 27.13 12.03
C GLU A 316 -5.62 26.44 13.20
N VAL A 317 -4.31 26.48 13.27
CA VAL A 317 -3.54 25.91 14.37
C VAL A 317 -3.91 26.56 15.70
N LYS A 318 -4.01 27.90 15.77
CA LYS A 318 -4.47 28.58 16.99
C LYS A 318 -5.88 28.14 17.42
N GLN A 319 -6.78 27.91 16.47
CA GLN A 319 -8.14 27.42 16.77
C GLN A 319 -8.13 25.99 17.37
N MET A 320 -7.07 25.20 17.19
CA MET A 320 -6.92 23.88 17.81
C MET A 320 -6.88 23.96 19.36
N ALA A 321 -6.55 25.12 19.93
CA ALA A 321 -6.65 25.31 21.39
C ALA A 321 -8.05 25.02 21.93
N GLY A 322 -9.10 25.21 21.14
CA GLY A 322 -10.47 24.83 21.49
C GLY A 322 -10.68 23.33 21.76
N PHE A 323 -9.70 22.48 21.43
CA PHE A 323 -9.73 21.06 21.74
C PHE A 323 -9.20 20.73 23.14
N PHE A 324 -8.56 21.66 23.84
CA PHE A 324 -8.07 21.45 25.21
C PHE A 324 -9.19 21.13 26.21
N ASP A 325 -10.41 21.60 25.95
CA ASP A 325 -11.58 21.39 26.79
C ASP A 325 -12.46 20.21 26.37
N LYS A 326 -12.08 19.44 25.37
CA LYS A 326 -12.85 18.29 24.91
C LYS A 326 -12.66 17.07 25.82
N ASP A 327 -13.68 16.24 25.94
CA ASP A 327 -13.65 15.03 26.77
C ASP A 327 -12.67 13.98 26.27
N ASP A 328 -12.48 13.86 24.93
CA ASP A 328 -11.56 12.88 24.36
C ASP A 328 -10.09 13.28 24.56
N ALA A 329 -9.42 12.56 25.47
CA ALA A 329 -8.00 12.77 25.76
C ALA A 329 -7.09 12.65 24.52
N ARG A 330 -7.47 11.87 23.50
CA ARG A 330 -6.68 11.74 22.26
C ARG A 330 -6.71 13.02 21.46
N CYS A 331 -7.85 13.70 21.39
CA CYS A 331 -7.98 14.99 20.72
C CYS A 331 -7.21 16.07 21.48
N ARG A 332 -7.28 16.08 22.83
CA ARG A 332 -6.50 17.01 23.65
C ARG A 332 -5.00 16.81 23.44
N ASN A 333 -4.53 15.56 23.51
CA ASN A 333 -3.12 15.23 23.30
C ASN A 333 -2.60 15.62 21.91
N ALA A 334 -3.40 15.40 20.86
CA ALA A 334 -3.07 15.84 19.51
C ALA A 334 -2.96 17.37 19.44
N ALA A 335 -3.87 18.10 20.09
CA ALA A 335 -3.84 19.56 20.12
C ALA A 335 -2.61 20.09 20.87
N TYR A 336 -2.27 19.53 22.05
CA TYR A 336 -1.04 19.89 22.78
C TYR A 336 0.20 19.68 21.90
N THR A 337 0.31 18.55 21.25
CA THR A 337 1.43 18.23 20.40
C THR A 337 1.55 19.19 19.21
N VAL A 338 0.44 19.51 18.56
CA VAL A 338 0.43 20.48 17.44
C VAL A 338 0.85 21.86 17.89
N MET A 339 0.41 22.33 19.06
CA MET A 339 0.81 23.61 19.63
C MET A 339 2.31 23.66 19.92
N GLY A 340 2.89 22.58 20.46
CA GLY A 340 4.32 22.45 20.69
C GLY A 340 5.11 22.56 19.38
N TRP A 341 4.77 21.78 18.37
CA TRP A 341 5.45 21.79 17.07
C TRP A 341 5.43 23.14 16.36
N ARG A 342 4.27 23.80 16.42
CA ARG A 342 4.07 25.10 15.77
C ARG A 342 4.52 26.26 16.66
N LYS A 343 5.03 25.97 17.86
CA LYS A 343 5.53 26.97 18.83
C LYS A 343 4.54 28.08 19.12
N CYS A 344 3.28 27.68 19.38
CA CYS A 344 2.21 28.64 19.65
C CYS A 344 2.31 29.23 21.06
N LEU A 345 3.19 30.23 21.23
CA LEU A 345 3.49 30.85 22.54
C LEU A 345 2.27 31.48 23.23
N SER A 346 1.22 31.84 22.50
CA SER A 346 -0.04 32.38 23.07
C SER A 346 -0.71 31.35 23.98
N GLU A 347 -0.60 30.07 23.68
CA GLU A 347 -1.30 28.99 24.35
C GLU A 347 -0.45 28.28 25.42
N GLU A 348 0.83 28.65 25.55
CA GLU A 348 1.77 28.03 26.47
C GLU A 348 1.24 28.06 27.92
N LYS A 349 0.76 29.20 28.37
CA LYS A 349 0.20 29.34 29.73
C LYS A 349 -1.01 28.43 29.94
N THR A 350 -1.92 28.41 28.97
CA THR A 350 -3.10 27.54 29.02
C THR A 350 -2.70 26.06 29.12
N MET A 351 -1.66 25.63 28.39
CA MET A 351 -1.14 24.28 28.47
C MET A 351 -0.52 23.96 29.83
N MET A 352 0.25 24.88 30.41
CA MET A 352 0.82 24.70 31.75
C MET A 352 -0.27 24.62 32.82
N ASP A 353 -1.31 25.43 32.72
CA ASP A 353 -2.47 25.40 33.68
C ASP A 353 -3.21 24.05 33.56
N ARG A 354 -3.37 23.51 32.33
CA ARG A 354 -4.00 22.21 32.06
C ARG A 354 -3.20 21.01 32.59
N TYR A 355 -1.91 21.12 32.76
CA TYR A 355 -1.06 20.05 33.30
C TYR A 355 -1.61 19.48 34.62
N TRP A 356 -2.18 20.31 35.46
CA TRP A 356 -2.62 19.92 36.80
C TRP A 356 -3.92 19.08 36.80
N VAL A 357 -4.73 19.19 35.78
CA VAL A 357 -6.01 18.47 35.64
C VAL A 357 -5.94 17.25 34.72
N GLU A 358 -4.85 17.13 33.97
CA GLU A 358 -4.68 16.04 32.99
C GLU A 358 -4.17 14.74 33.62
N ASN A 359 -4.39 13.62 32.91
CA ASN A 359 -3.82 12.32 33.24
C ASN A 359 -2.31 12.29 32.99
N GLU A 360 -1.62 11.27 33.53
CA GLU A 360 -0.17 11.18 33.51
C GLU A 360 0.41 11.15 32.07
N ASN A 361 -0.22 10.45 31.14
CA ASN A 361 0.23 10.43 29.76
C ASN A 361 0.16 11.81 29.10
N SER A 362 -0.92 12.55 29.34
CA SER A 362 -1.09 13.90 28.82
C SER A 362 -0.14 14.89 29.49
N ARG A 363 0.14 14.73 30.79
CA ARG A 363 1.15 15.53 31.53
C ARG A 363 2.53 15.41 30.90
N SER A 364 2.94 14.18 30.62
CA SER A 364 4.22 13.90 29.95
C SER A 364 4.31 14.59 28.57
N LEU A 365 3.22 14.59 27.80
CA LEU A 365 3.14 15.29 26.52
C LEU A 365 3.25 16.82 26.69
N ILE A 366 2.51 17.39 27.63
CA ILE A 366 2.54 18.84 27.91
C ILE A 366 3.96 19.30 28.28
N VAL A 367 4.65 18.55 29.15
CA VAL A 367 6.05 18.87 29.53
C VAL A 367 6.94 18.93 28.29
N ARG A 368 6.85 17.93 27.41
CA ARG A 368 7.62 17.88 26.17
C ARG A 368 7.27 19.04 25.23
N ASP A 369 5.98 19.29 25.04
CA ASP A 369 5.50 20.23 24.03
C ASP A 369 5.77 21.70 24.46
N VAL A 370 5.68 22.00 25.76
CA VAL A 370 6.13 23.28 26.34
C VAL A 370 7.65 23.44 26.20
N PHE A 371 8.42 22.35 26.32
CA PHE A 371 9.86 22.38 26.06
C PHE A 371 10.17 22.73 24.59
N GLU A 372 9.44 22.15 23.63
CA GLU A 372 9.62 22.45 22.20
C GLU A 372 9.29 23.90 21.83
N MET A 373 8.38 24.55 22.58
CA MET A 373 8.06 25.97 22.37
C MET A 373 9.22 26.92 22.66
N HIS A 374 10.11 26.57 23.58
CA HIS A 374 11.32 27.33 23.95
C HIS A 374 11.06 28.82 24.27
N SER A 375 9.99 29.13 25.00
CA SER A 375 9.64 30.51 25.37
C SER A 375 10.59 31.18 26.37
N GLY A 376 11.29 30.37 27.18
CA GLY A 376 12.11 30.81 28.30
C GLY A 376 11.33 31.04 29.61
N ARG A 377 10.00 30.90 29.62
CA ARG A 377 9.13 31.26 30.77
C ARG A 377 8.72 30.07 31.63
N ALA A 378 9.00 28.84 31.23
CA ALA A 378 8.45 27.64 31.85
C ALA A 378 9.31 27.07 33.01
N VAL A 379 10.34 27.79 33.51
CA VAL A 379 11.26 27.25 34.54
C VAL A 379 10.52 26.98 35.85
N ASP A 380 9.70 27.94 36.32
CA ASP A 380 8.93 27.78 37.56
C ASP A 380 7.90 26.65 37.43
N PHE A 381 7.26 26.53 36.30
CA PHE A 381 6.36 25.43 36.00
C PHE A 381 7.05 24.06 36.10
N TYR A 382 8.24 23.90 35.54
CA TYR A 382 8.99 22.65 35.62
C TYR A 382 9.41 22.32 37.06
N MET A 383 9.82 23.32 37.86
CA MET A 383 10.11 23.14 39.27
C MET A 383 8.92 22.64 40.06
N GLU A 384 7.77 23.30 39.89
CA GLU A 384 6.55 22.93 40.57
C GLU A 384 6.07 21.53 40.15
N ALA A 385 6.12 21.24 38.84
CA ALA A 385 5.74 19.94 38.27
C ALA A 385 6.63 18.81 38.79
N TYR A 386 7.96 19.03 38.89
CA TYR A 386 8.89 18.04 39.45
C TYR A 386 8.54 17.67 40.89
N ASN A 387 8.25 18.67 41.72
CA ASN A 387 7.94 18.47 43.15
C ASN A 387 6.58 17.76 43.37
N LYS A 388 5.61 17.97 42.49
CA LYS A 388 4.26 17.46 42.67
C LYS A 388 3.99 16.14 41.94
N THR A 389 4.80 15.77 40.95
CA THR A 389 4.54 14.54 40.19
C THR A 389 5.09 13.31 40.89
N ALA A 390 4.35 12.21 40.87
CA ALA A 390 4.78 10.92 41.41
C ALA A 390 5.49 10.04 40.38
N SER A 391 5.14 10.19 39.11
CA SER A 391 5.67 9.35 38.01
C SER A 391 7.14 9.61 37.73
N ASN A 392 7.94 8.56 37.72
CA ASN A 392 9.35 8.65 37.37
C ASN A 392 9.56 9.01 35.89
N ASP A 393 8.67 8.57 35.00
CA ASP A 393 8.76 8.86 33.57
C ASP A 393 8.53 10.34 33.29
N THR A 394 7.53 10.95 33.93
CA THR A 394 7.28 12.39 33.84
C THR A 394 8.40 13.18 34.51
N LYS A 395 8.93 12.72 35.68
CA LYS A 395 10.10 13.33 36.30
C LYS A 395 11.32 13.33 35.38
N LEU A 396 11.59 12.24 34.68
CA LEU A 396 12.69 12.19 33.72
C LEU A 396 12.53 13.21 32.59
N GLN A 397 11.34 13.40 32.07
CA GLN A 397 11.08 14.41 31.04
C GLN A 397 11.23 15.84 31.57
N ILE A 398 10.74 16.11 32.77
CA ILE A 398 10.90 17.41 33.42
C ILE A 398 12.40 17.70 33.69
N LEU A 399 13.15 16.73 34.21
CA LEU A 399 14.59 16.88 34.42
C LEU A 399 15.35 17.09 33.10
N TYR A 400 14.93 16.40 32.04
CA TYR A 400 15.49 16.62 30.71
C TYR A 400 15.21 18.06 30.24
N ALA A 401 13.98 18.53 30.40
CA ALA A 401 13.58 19.89 30.06
C ALA A 401 14.40 20.90 30.86
N LEU A 402 14.47 20.77 32.18
CA LEU A 402 15.24 21.66 33.05
C LEU A 402 16.72 21.72 32.64
N LYS A 403 17.31 20.61 32.26
CA LYS A 403 18.73 20.58 31.86
C LYS A 403 18.99 21.29 30.53
N HIS A 404 18.06 21.23 29.56
CA HIS A 404 18.30 21.64 28.19
C HIS A 404 17.52 22.89 27.74
N TYR A 405 16.60 23.43 28.58
CA TYR A 405 15.73 24.52 28.20
C TYR A 405 16.48 25.87 28.06
N ASN A 406 17.19 26.30 29.11
CA ASN A 406 18.03 27.50 29.11
C ASN A 406 19.11 27.45 30.22
N LYS A 407 19.95 28.48 30.31
CA LYS A 407 21.02 28.55 31.33
C LYS A 407 20.47 28.64 32.77
N GLU A 408 19.32 29.25 32.96
CA GLU A 408 18.69 29.42 34.26
C GLU A 408 18.09 28.10 34.74
N SER A 409 17.37 27.39 33.89
CA SER A 409 16.86 26.06 34.18
C SER A 409 17.96 25.04 34.46
N ALA A 410 19.10 25.14 33.79
CA ALA A 410 20.27 24.28 34.08
C ALA A 410 20.86 24.52 35.48
N LYS A 411 20.81 25.75 36.01
CA LYS A 411 21.19 26.02 37.40
C LYS A 411 20.21 25.34 38.36
N VAL A 412 18.90 25.46 38.10
CA VAL A 412 17.86 24.80 38.88
C VAL A 412 18.03 23.28 38.87
N PHE A 413 18.35 22.68 37.69
CA PHE A 413 18.67 21.26 37.60
C PHE A 413 19.82 20.85 38.52
N ASN A 414 20.93 21.63 38.55
CA ASN A 414 22.08 21.34 39.40
C ASN A 414 21.73 21.50 40.89
N GLU A 415 20.90 22.47 41.25
CA GLU A 415 20.43 22.64 42.63
C GLU A 415 19.54 21.47 43.09
N LEU A 416 18.64 21.03 42.24
CA LEU A 416 17.81 19.86 42.54
C LEU A 416 18.67 18.58 42.64
N GLN A 417 19.68 18.43 41.79
CA GLN A 417 20.61 17.31 41.86
C GLN A 417 21.39 17.29 43.19
N SER A 418 21.83 18.46 43.69
CA SER A 418 22.59 18.54 44.96
C SER A 418 21.74 18.20 46.18
N LYS A 419 20.40 18.40 46.11
CA LYS A 419 19.45 18.12 47.18
C LYS A 419 18.77 16.75 47.03
N ALA A 420 19.05 16.01 45.97
CA ALA A 420 18.37 14.77 45.64
C ALA A 420 18.71 13.62 46.60
N LEU A 421 17.73 12.85 47.02
CA LEU A 421 17.90 11.62 47.76
C LEU A 421 18.62 10.56 46.92
N PRO A 422 19.31 9.58 47.54
CA PRO A 422 20.03 8.52 46.80
C PRO A 422 19.20 7.82 45.71
N GLU A 423 17.93 7.55 46.01
CA GLU A 423 17.01 6.93 45.06
C GLU A 423 16.68 7.83 43.87
N GLN A 424 16.57 9.14 44.07
CA GLN A 424 16.32 10.12 43.03
C GLN A 424 17.58 10.42 42.19
N SER A 425 18.77 10.23 42.76
CA SER A 425 20.04 10.49 42.06
C SER A 425 20.17 9.65 40.79
N ILE A 426 19.52 8.50 40.73
CA ILE A 426 19.48 7.63 39.55
C ILE A 426 18.80 8.34 38.35
N LEU A 427 17.73 9.11 38.59
CA LEU A 427 17.01 9.85 37.54
C LEU A 427 17.92 10.94 36.94
N PHE A 428 18.69 11.65 37.77
CA PHE A 428 19.65 12.67 37.30
C PHE A 428 20.78 12.05 36.48
N LYS A 429 21.33 10.90 36.91
CA LYS A 429 22.36 10.17 36.16
C LYS A 429 21.81 9.69 34.81
N HIS A 430 20.56 9.26 34.80
CA HIS A 430 19.86 8.81 33.57
C HIS A 430 19.77 9.96 32.56
N VAL A 431 19.31 11.13 32.96
CA VAL A 431 19.22 12.32 32.10
C VAL A 431 20.59 12.83 31.63
N GLN A 432 21.67 12.54 32.39
CA GLN A 432 23.02 12.91 32.00
C GLN A 432 23.69 11.94 31.03
N ASN A 433 23.16 10.75 30.86
CA ASN A 433 23.73 9.74 29.96
C ASN A 433 23.47 10.10 28.48
N PRO A 434 24.53 10.36 27.68
CA PRO A 434 24.38 10.81 26.30
C PRO A 434 23.69 9.77 25.39
N LEU A 435 23.79 8.47 25.70
CA LEU A 435 23.12 7.43 24.92
C LEU A 435 21.62 7.46 25.11
N ILE A 436 21.13 7.80 26.28
CA ILE A 436 19.71 7.86 26.62
C ILE A 436 19.10 9.15 26.10
N VAL A 437 19.84 10.26 26.19
CA VAL A 437 19.44 11.54 25.58
C VAL A 437 19.17 11.36 24.08
N LYS A 438 20.05 10.65 23.38
CA LYS A 438 19.87 10.34 21.96
C LYS A 438 18.59 9.52 21.71
N GLN A 439 18.32 8.51 22.52
CA GLN A 439 17.10 7.70 22.40
C GLN A 439 15.82 8.48 22.70
N LEU A 440 15.83 9.40 23.65
CA LEU A 440 14.67 10.25 23.97
C LEU A 440 14.36 11.21 22.84
N THR A 441 15.38 11.80 22.21
CA THR A 441 15.20 12.68 21.04
C THR A 441 14.76 11.90 19.80
N GLU A 442 15.29 10.70 19.55
CA GLU A 442 14.86 9.84 18.44
C GLU A 442 13.41 9.36 18.63
N LYS A 443 13.03 8.90 19.83
CA LYS A 443 11.64 8.52 20.13
C LYS A 443 10.66 9.69 20.05
N ALA A 444 11.07 10.89 20.37
CA ALA A 444 10.25 12.09 20.17
C ALA A 444 9.98 12.32 18.67
N ASN A 445 10.97 12.11 17.82
CA ASN A 445 10.83 12.23 16.36
C ASN A 445 10.05 11.07 15.71
N GLU A 446 10.17 9.85 16.23
CA GLU A 446 9.41 8.69 15.74
C GLU A 446 7.93 8.72 16.12
N ARG A 447 7.57 9.22 17.29
CA ARG A 447 6.16 9.36 17.74
C ARG A 447 5.35 10.37 16.93
N VAL A 448 6.02 11.19 16.14
CA VAL A 448 5.41 12.13 15.17
C VAL A 448 4.79 11.40 13.97
N LEU A 449 5.19 10.16 13.68
CA LEU A 449 4.74 9.37 12.53
C LEU A 449 3.73 8.26 12.89
N VAL A 450 3.39 8.09 14.14
CA VAL A 450 2.43 7.11 14.66
C VAL A 450 1.28 7.81 15.37
#